data_fa4a971d23af0eaba04fb15fd12df489
#
_entry.id   fa4a971d23af0eaba04fb15fd12df489
#
_cell.length_a   1.000
_cell.length_b   1.000
_cell.length_c   1.000
_cell.angle_alpha   90.00
_cell.angle_beta   90.00
_cell.angle_gamma   90.00
#
_symmetry.space_group_name_H-M   'P 1'
#
loop_
_entity.id
_entity.type
_entity.pdbx_description
1 polymer ?
#
loop_
_entity_poly.entity_id
_entity_poly.type
_entity_poly.pdbx_seq_one_letter_code
_entity_poly.pdbx_strand_id
1 'polypeptide(L)'
;MAETRIVVGHAPFSVGEEYPWLAERDEDGAVVTFTGKVRNHNLGDSVQALTLEHYPGMTEKALAEIVEEARGRWPLGRVTVIHRIGELWPGDEIVFVGVTSAHRSSAFDAGQFIMDYLKTRAPFWKREATPEGDRWVDARDSDKLAAKRW
;
A
#
# COMPACT_ATOMS: atom_id res chain seq x y z
N MET A 1 8.03 -3.04 15.12
CA MET A 1 8.67 -1.88 15.78
C MET A 1 7.61 -0.91 16.24
N ALA A 2 7.86 -0.21 17.34
CA ALA A 2 6.90 0.72 17.94
C ALA A 2 6.48 1.86 16.99
N GLU A 3 7.33 2.22 16.04
CA GLU A 3 7.08 3.30 15.09
C GLU A 3 6.59 2.82 13.72
N THR A 4 6.34 1.52 13.57
CA THR A 4 5.85 0.92 12.33
C THR A 4 4.58 0.13 12.64
N ARG A 5 3.53 0.41 11.86
CA ARG A 5 2.24 -0.29 11.97
C ARG A 5 1.93 -0.96 10.63
N ILE A 6 1.80 -2.28 10.65
CA ILE A 6 1.49 -3.06 9.44
C ILE A 6 0.25 -3.90 9.71
N VAL A 7 -0.74 -3.77 8.85
CA VAL A 7 -2.01 -4.50 8.95
C VAL A 7 -2.36 -5.10 7.58
N VAL A 8 -2.61 -6.39 7.56
CA VAL A 8 -3.13 -7.08 6.38
C VAL A 8 -4.39 -7.83 6.82
N GLY A 9 -5.52 -7.56 6.21
CA GLY A 9 -6.76 -8.20 6.61
C GLY A 9 -7.96 -7.80 5.76
N HIS A 10 -9.10 -8.38 6.09
CA HIS A 10 -10.36 -8.16 5.37
C HIS A 10 -11.05 -6.86 5.77
N ALA A 11 -10.82 -6.41 6.99
CA ALA A 11 -11.56 -5.27 7.54
C ALA A 11 -11.24 -3.97 6.80
N PRO A 12 -12.24 -3.12 6.56
CA PRO A 12 -11.97 -1.78 6.06
C PRO A 12 -11.21 -0.96 7.10
N PHE A 13 -10.48 0.03 6.63
CA PHE A 13 -9.78 0.97 7.50
C PHE A 13 -10.38 2.37 7.32
N SER A 14 -10.12 3.24 8.29
CA SER A 14 -10.53 4.65 8.22
C SER A 14 -9.29 5.53 8.23
N VAL A 15 -9.09 6.28 7.14
CA VAL A 15 -7.98 7.22 7.04
C VAL A 15 -8.03 8.25 8.18
N GLY A 16 -9.23 8.72 8.51
CA GLY A 16 -9.42 9.67 9.60
C GLY A 16 -9.03 9.11 10.96
N GLU A 17 -9.16 7.80 11.17
CA GLU A 17 -8.75 7.16 12.42
C GLU A 17 -7.26 6.82 12.43
N GLU A 18 -6.67 6.56 11.28
CA GLU A 18 -5.25 6.22 11.19
C GLU A 18 -4.34 7.46 11.22
N TYR A 19 -4.81 8.59 10.72
CA TYR A 19 -4.01 9.80 10.60
C TYR A 19 -3.50 10.35 11.94
N PRO A 20 -4.31 10.43 13.01
CA PRO A 20 -3.85 11.02 14.27
C PRO A 20 -2.60 10.39 14.86
N TRP A 21 -2.47 9.07 14.78
CA TRP A 21 -1.26 8.40 15.28
C TRP A 21 -0.03 8.80 14.47
N LEU A 22 -0.15 8.91 13.16
CA LEU A 22 0.95 9.35 12.30
C LEU A 22 1.36 10.79 12.63
N ALA A 23 0.39 11.66 12.86
CA ALA A 23 0.63 13.10 13.03
C ALA A 23 0.96 13.51 14.47
N GLU A 24 1.08 12.56 15.40
CA GLU A 24 1.21 12.85 16.82
C GLU A 24 2.54 13.47 17.22
N ARG A 25 3.62 13.15 16.52
CA ARG A 25 4.97 13.56 16.91
C ARG A 25 5.28 14.98 16.41
N ASP A 26 5.74 15.83 17.31
CA ASP A 26 6.06 17.23 16.95
C ASP A 26 7.45 17.39 16.33
N GLU A 27 8.27 16.35 16.33
CA GLU A 27 9.56 16.35 15.63
C GLU A 27 9.42 16.09 14.13
N ASP A 28 8.24 15.63 13.67
CA ASP A 28 7.97 15.38 12.25
C ASP A 28 7.37 16.64 11.62
N GLY A 29 8.05 17.17 10.61
CA GLY A 29 7.55 18.32 9.86
C GLY A 29 6.66 17.94 8.68
N ALA A 30 6.57 16.66 8.36
CA ALA A 30 5.80 16.19 7.19
C ALA A 30 5.10 14.89 7.48
N VAL A 31 3.84 14.83 7.05
CA VAL A 31 3.03 13.59 7.03
C VAL A 31 2.53 13.41 5.61
N VAL A 32 2.92 12.32 4.96
CA VAL A 32 2.45 12.00 3.61
C VAL A 32 1.61 10.73 3.69
N THR A 33 0.43 10.78 3.12
CA THR A 33 -0.45 9.62 3.07
C THR A 33 -0.90 9.35 1.64
N PHE A 34 -1.02 8.08 1.32
CA PHE A 34 -1.57 7.62 0.06
C PHE A 34 -2.66 6.60 0.34
N THR A 35 -3.79 6.73 -0.33
CA THR A 35 -4.87 5.76 -0.27
C THR A 35 -5.16 5.26 -1.68
N GLY A 36 -5.04 3.95 -1.88
CA GLY A 36 -5.39 3.32 -3.13
C GLY A 36 -6.81 2.76 -3.08
N LYS A 37 -7.51 2.85 -4.20
CA LYS A 37 -8.91 2.41 -4.32
C LYS A 37 -9.06 1.45 -5.47
N VAL A 38 -10.09 0.62 -5.40
CA VAL A 38 -10.46 -0.22 -6.53
C VAL A 38 -11.16 0.64 -7.57
N ARG A 39 -10.62 0.64 -8.79
CA ARG A 39 -11.22 1.38 -9.92
C ARG A 39 -12.34 0.53 -10.55
N ASN A 40 -13.29 1.21 -11.19
CA ASN A 40 -14.37 0.53 -11.91
C ASN A 40 -13.93 -0.01 -13.29
N HIS A 41 -12.70 0.30 -13.73
CA HIS A 41 -12.12 -0.18 -14.99
C HIS A 41 -10.67 -0.58 -14.78
N ASN A 42 -10.23 -1.62 -15.47
CA ASN A 42 -8.83 -2.00 -15.54
C ASN A 42 -8.53 -2.46 -16.97
N LEU A 43 -7.48 -1.89 -17.59
CA LEU A 43 -7.08 -2.19 -18.97
C LEU A 43 -8.23 -1.98 -19.97
N GLY A 44 -9.09 -0.98 -19.71
CA GLY A 44 -10.22 -0.64 -20.58
C GLY A 44 -11.49 -1.46 -20.34
N ASP A 45 -11.43 -2.50 -19.52
CA ASP A 45 -12.59 -3.34 -19.20
C ASP A 45 -13.26 -2.91 -17.91
N SER A 46 -14.59 -3.10 -17.84
CA SER A 46 -15.33 -2.92 -16.59
C SER A 46 -14.94 -3.98 -15.58
N VAL A 47 -14.68 -3.57 -14.35
CA VAL A 47 -14.37 -4.47 -13.24
C VAL A 47 -15.58 -4.49 -12.31
N GLN A 48 -16.13 -5.69 -12.06
CA GLN A 48 -17.25 -5.87 -11.15
C GLN A 48 -16.78 -6.07 -9.71
N ALA A 49 -15.72 -6.85 -9.55
CA ALA A 49 -15.11 -7.09 -8.24
C ALA A 49 -13.65 -7.46 -8.42
N LEU A 50 -12.86 -7.16 -7.39
CA LEU A 50 -11.46 -7.55 -7.29
C LEU A 50 -11.33 -8.44 -6.06
N THR A 51 -10.73 -9.62 -6.23
CA THR A 51 -10.40 -10.47 -5.10
C THR A 51 -8.89 -10.50 -4.93
N LEU A 52 -8.44 -10.15 -3.72
CA LEU A 52 -7.04 -10.19 -3.35
C LEU A 52 -6.77 -11.37 -2.44
N GLU A 53 -5.76 -12.14 -2.81
CA GLU A 53 -5.28 -13.23 -1.99
C GLU A 53 -3.83 -12.97 -1.60
N HIS A 54 -3.40 -13.54 -0.48
CA HIS A 54 -2.06 -13.31 0.04
C HIS A 54 -1.54 -14.55 0.77
N TYR A 55 -0.26 -14.50 1.13
CA TYR A 55 0.37 -15.49 1.99
C TYR A 55 0.36 -15.01 3.43
N PRO A 56 -0.51 -15.54 4.32
CA PRO A 56 -0.53 -15.13 5.73
C PRO A 56 0.85 -15.29 6.38
N GLY A 57 1.27 -14.29 7.12
CA GLY A 57 2.59 -14.23 7.75
C GLY A 57 3.69 -13.77 6.81
N MET A 58 3.76 -14.29 5.60
CA MET A 58 4.78 -13.90 4.61
C MET A 58 4.52 -12.51 4.05
N THR A 59 3.25 -12.15 3.85
CA THR A 59 2.88 -10.82 3.36
C THR A 59 3.27 -9.73 4.36
N GLU A 60 2.92 -9.91 5.62
CA GLU A 60 3.27 -8.96 6.67
C GLU A 60 4.78 -8.82 6.81
N LYS A 61 5.51 -9.94 6.72
CA LYS A 61 6.96 -9.93 6.76
C LYS A 61 7.55 -9.16 5.57
N ALA A 62 7.03 -9.39 4.37
CA ALA A 62 7.49 -8.68 3.18
C ALA A 62 7.26 -7.18 3.29
N LEU A 63 6.10 -6.77 3.80
CA LEU A 63 5.80 -5.35 4.01
C LEU A 63 6.72 -4.74 5.06
N ALA A 64 6.99 -5.46 6.16
CA ALA A 64 7.91 -4.99 7.19
C ALA A 64 9.33 -4.81 6.63
N GLU A 65 9.78 -5.72 5.78
CA GLU A 65 11.10 -5.62 5.14
C GLU A 65 11.19 -4.40 4.21
N ILE A 66 10.11 -4.12 3.47
CA ILE A 66 10.06 -2.93 2.60
C ILE A 66 10.15 -1.64 3.44
N VAL A 67 9.43 -1.58 4.55
CA VAL A 67 9.49 -0.42 5.45
C VAL A 67 10.88 -0.28 6.06
N GLU A 68 11.51 -1.36 6.49
CA GLU A 68 12.87 -1.31 7.05
C GLU A 68 13.88 -0.85 6.01
N GLU A 69 13.73 -1.26 4.77
CA GLU A 69 14.59 -0.80 3.68
C GLU A 69 14.41 0.71 3.45
N ALA A 70 13.16 1.20 3.50
CA ALA A 70 12.89 2.63 3.41
C ALA A 70 13.55 3.40 4.56
N ARG A 71 13.49 2.86 5.78
CA ARG A 71 14.14 3.47 6.94
C ARG A 71 15.66 3.53 6.80
N GLY A 72 16.24 2.57 6.09
CA GLY A 72 17.68 2.58 5.80
C GLY A 72 18.09 3.65 4.79
N ARG A 73 17.15 4.11 3.97
CA ARG A 73 17.42 5.12 2.92
C ARG A 73 17.07 6.54 3.36
N TRP A 74 16.07 6.71 4.21
CA TRP A 74 15.57 8.02 4.63
C TRP A 74 15.32 8.05 6.14
N PRO A 75 15.48 9.23 6.78
CA PRO A 75 15.16 9.38 8.20
C PRO A 75 13.64 9.49 8.35
N LEU A 76 13.00 8.43 8.81
CA LEU A 76 11.56 8.37 8.94
C LEU A 76 11.14 8.32 10.41
N GLY A 77 9.98 8.91 10.69
CA GLY A 77 9.30 8.77 11.97
C GLY A 77 8.37 7.56 11.96
N ARG A 78 7.07 7.80 12.11
CA ARG A 78 6.07 6.74 12.07
C ARG A 78 5.70 6.37 10.64
N VAL A 79 5.46 5.07 10.43
CA VAL A 79 5.04 4.53 9.13
C VAL A 79 3.89 3.58 9.35
N THR A 80 2.83 3.74 8.56
CA THR A 80 1.70 2.82 8.55
C THR A 80 1.54 2.24 7.15
N VAL A 81 1.39 0.91 7.06
CA VAL A 81 1.02 0.23 5.83
C VAL A 81 -0.15 -0.69 6.15
N ILE A 82 -1.29 -0.42 5.53
CA ILE A 82 -2.49 -1.24 5.67
C ILE A 82 -2.89 -1.75 4.29
N HIS A 83 -3.09 -3.05 4.16
CA HIS A 83 -3.54 -3.63 2.91
C HIS A 83 -4.70 -4.57 3.17
N ARG A 84 -5.81 -4.33 2.48
CA ARG A 84 -6.98 -5.21 2.56
C ARG A 84 -6.79 -6.37 1.61
N ILE A 85 -7.46 -7.48 1.95
CA ILE A 85 -7.52 -8.70 1.15
C ILE A 85 -8.97 -9.14 1.05
N GLY A 86 -9.21 -10.16 0.23
CA GLY A 86 -10.54 -10.69 0.01
C GLY A 86 -11.24 -9.96 -1.12
N GLU A 87 -12.57 -10.05 -1.15
CA GLU A 87 -13.38 -9.44 -2.20
C GLU A 87 -13.56 -7.95 -1.96
N LEU A 88 -13.24 -7.16 -2.98
CA LEU A 88 -13.31 -5.71 -2.95
C LEU A 88 -14.08 -5.22 -4.17
N TRP A 89 -14.87 -4.16 -3.99
CA TRP A 89 -15.72 -3.60 -5.02
C TRP A 89 -15.20 -2.25 -5.49
N PRO A 90 -15.56 -1.83 -6.71
CA PRO A 90 -15.17 -0.50 -7.18
C PRO A 90 -15.53 0.59 -6.17
N GLY A 91 -14.58 1.45 -5.88
CA GLY A 91 -14.71 2.51 -4.89
C GLY A 91 -14.18 2.15 -3.51
N ASP A 92 -14.02 0.86 -3.21
CA ASP A 92 -13.45 0.45 -1.92
C ASP A 92 -12.00 0.91 -1.79
N GLU A 93 -11.64 1.37 -0.60
CA GLU A 93 -10.25 1.68 -0.27
C GLU A 93 -9.53 0.38 0.05
N ILE A 94 -8.39 0.14 -0.59
CA ILE A 94 -7.71 -1.15 -0.54
C ILE A 94 -6.36 -1.07 0.18
N VAL A 95 -5.66 0.04 0.04
CA VAL A 95 -4.32 0.21 0.61
C VAL A 95 -4.15 1.60 1.18
N PHE A 96 -3.48 1.68 2.32
CA PHE A 96 -3.12 2.94 2.95
C PHE A 96 -1.64 2.90 3.30
N VAL A 97 -0.88 3.91 2.86
CA VAL A 97 0.51 4.11 3.25
C VAL A 97 0.64 5.50 3.84
N GLY A 98 1.09 5.56 5.09
CA GLY A 98 1.38 6.81 5.76
C GLY A 98 2.84 6.85 6.18
N VAL A 99 3.53 7.95 5.92
CA VAL A 99 4.94 8.11 6.22
C VAL A 99 5.18 9.50 6.81
N THR A 100 5.96 9.55 7.88
CA THR A 100 6.34 10.81 8.50
C THR A 100 7.85 11.00 8.47
N SER A 101 8.28 12.24 8.41
CA SER A 101 9.69 12.61 8.45
C SER A 101 9.80 14.07 8.90
N ALA A 102 10.99 14.47 9.31
CA ALA A 102 11.26 15.87 9.62
C ALA A 102 11.02 16.76 8.41
N HIS A 103 11.31 16.26 7.20
CA HIS A 103 11.20 17.02 5.96
C HIS A 103 10.35 16.30 4.91
N ARG A 104 9.63 17.09 4.11
CA ARG A 104 8.70 16.56 3.11
C ARG A 104 9.36 15.72 2.03
N SER A 105 10.59 16.02 1.62
CA SER A 105 11.25 15.26 0.54
C SER A 105 11.44 13.80 0.91
N SER A 106 11.91 13.51 2.11
CA SER A 106 12.05 12.14 2.59
C SER A 106 10.71 11.45 2.72
N ALA A 107 9.69 12.16 3.20
CA ALA A 107 8.35 11.59 3.36
C ALA A 107 7.74 11.21 2.00
N PHE A 108 7.84 12.09 1.00
CA PHE A 108 7.35 11.78 -0.36
C PHE A 108 8.12 10.63 -0.99
N ASP A 109 9.45 10.68 -0.92
CA ASP A 109 10.28 9.63 -1.54
C ASP A 109 10.02 8.27 -0.90
N ALA A 110 9.98 8.20 0.43
CA ALA A 110 9.74 6.95 1.13
C ALA A 110 8.33 6.41 0.86
N GLY A 111 7.33 7.27 0.82
CA GLY A 111 5.96 6.86 0.48
C GLY A 111 5.88 6.26 -0.92
N GLN A 112 6.50 6.90 -1.89
CA GLN A 112 6.55 6.40 -3.27
C GLN A 112 7.32 5.09 -3.36
N PHE A 113 8.47 4.99 -2.68
CA PHE A 113 9.28 3.78 -2.62
C PHE A 113 8.48 2.60 -2.08
N ILE A 114 7.80 2.80 -0.95
CA ILE A 114 7.00 1.74 -0.32
C ILE A 114 5.92 1.25 -1.29
N MET A 115 5.21 2.16 -1.96
CA MET A 115 4.18 1.78 -2.92
C MET A 115 4.76 1.04 -4.12
N ASP A 116 5.88 1.51 -4.67
CA ASP A 116 6.52 0.87 -5.82
C ASP A 116 6.93 -0.57 -5.50
N TYR A 117 7.53 -0.79 -4.33
CA TYR A 117 7.95 -2.13 -3.93
C TYR A 117 6.79 -3.01 -3.46
N LEU A 118 5.78 -2.42 -2.85
CA LEU A 118 4.57 -3.16 -2.49
C LEU A 118 3.91 -3.77 -3.74
N LYS A 119 3.87 -3.01 -4.83
CA LYS A 119 3.25 -3.46 -6.08
C LYS A 119 4.03 -4.59 -6.77
N THR A 120 5.31 -4.76 -6.49
CA THR A 120 6.17 -5.71 -7.19
C THR A 120 6.74 -6.81 -6.31
N ARG A 121 6.85 -6.59 -4.99
CA ARG A 121 7.55 -7.52 -4.09
C ARG A 121 6.66 -8.15 -3.03
N ALA A 122 5.48 -7.58 -2.75
CA ALA A 122 4.57 -8.18 -1.78
C ALA A 122 3.81 -9.34 -2.42
N PRO A 123 3.63 -10.47 -1.69
CA PRO A 123 2.98 -11.65 -2.27
C PRO A 123 1.45 -11.54 -2.26
N PHE A 124 0.93 -10.67 -3.11
CA PHE A 124 -0.50 -10.54 -3.36
C PHE A 124 -0.84 -11.06 -4.76
N TRP A 125 -1.98 -11.74 -4.87
CA TRP A 125 -2.53 -12.16 -6.15
C TRP A 125 -3.88 -11.48 -6.35
N LYS A 126 -4.12 -10.96 -7.55
CA LYS A 126 -5.35 -10.26 -7.90
C LYS A 126 -6.15 -11.09 -8.89
N ARG A 127 -7.44 -11.21 -8.63
CA ARG A 127 -8.40 -11.81 -9.55
C ARG A 127 -9.54 -10.82 -9.76
N GLU A 128 -9.80 -10.47 -11.02
CA GLU A 128 -10.87 -9.55 -11.38
C GLU A 128 -12.08 -10.32 -11.91
N ALA A 129 -13.28 -9.96 -11.46
CA ALA A 129 -14.53 -10.40 -12.04
C ALA A 129 -14.92 -9.39 -13.14
N THR A 130 -15.08 -9.88 -14.36
CA THR A 130 -15.50 -9.09 -15.51
C THR A 130 -16.75 -9.71 -16.15
N PRO A 131 -17.44 -9.00 -17.08
CA PRO A 131 -18.57 -9.58 -17.79
C PRO A 131 -18.22 -10.86 -18.56
N GLU A 132 -16.95 -11.03 -18.96
CA GLU A 132 -16.48 -12.23 -19.67
C GLU A 132 -15.99 -13.32 -18.73
N GLY A 133 -16.02 -13.11 -17.41
CA GLY A 133 -15.57 -14.05 -16.40
C GLY A 133 -14.40 -13.53 -15.60
N ASP A 134 -13.91 -14.36 -14.67
CA ASP A 134 -12.79 -14.00 -13.81
C ASP A 134 -11.45 -14.10 -14.54
N ARG A 135 -10.52 -13.26 -14.18
CA ARG A 135 -9.14 -13.32 -14.69
C ARG A 135 -8.14 -12.93 -13.63
N TRP A 136 -6.95 -13.51 -13.67
CA TRP A 136 -5.83 -13.09 -12.83
C TRP A 136 -5.17 -11.85 -13.44
N VAL A 137 -4.68 -10.97 -12.58
CA VAL A 137 -4.05 -9.71 -12.97
C VAL A 137 -2.61 -9.70 -12.49
N ASP A 138 -1.67 -9.56 -13.45
CA ASP A 138 -0.26 -9.41 -13.13
C ASP A 138 0.08 -7.96 -12.74
N ALA A 139 1.24 -7.77 -12.09
CA ALA A 139 1.76 -6.45 -11.85
C ALA A 139 1.94 -5.72 -13.20
N ARG A 140 1.57 -4.44 -13.24
CA ARG A 140 1.67 -3.63 -14.45
C ARG A 140 3.13 -3.38 -14.79
N ASP A 141 3.43 -3.27 -16.08
CA ASP A 141 4.77 -2.90 -16.51
C ASP A 141 5.22 -1.55 -15.94
N SER A 142 4.28 -0.59 -15.82
CA SER A 142 4.55 0.70 -15.18
C SER A 142 4.98 0.54 -13.71
N ASP A 143 4.42 -0.43 -12.98
CA ASP A 143 4.81 -0.72 -11.60
C ASP A 143 6.22 -1.28 -11.53
N LYS A 144 6.58 -2.18 -12.46
CA LYS A 144 7.92 -2.75 -12.53
C LYS A 144 8.97 -1.69 -12.88
N LEU A 145 8.64 -0.78 -13.80
CA LEU A 145 9.52 0.33 -14.16
C LEU A 145 9.68 1.31 -12.99
N ALA A 146 8.60 1.60 -12.27
CA ALA A 146 8.65 2.48 -11.12
C ALA A 146 9.55 1.91 -10.03
N ALA A 147 9.48 0.60 -9.75
CA ALA A 147 10.33 -0.06 -8.77
C ALA A 147 11.81 0.01 -9.14
N LYS A 148 12.13 -0.02 -10.43
CA LYS A 148 13.53 0.07 -10.90
C LYS A 148 14.19 1.41 -10.61
N ARG A 149 13.41 2.45 -10.35
CA ARG A 149 13.90 3.78 -10.00
C ARG A 149 14.67 3.79 -8.68
N TRP A 150 14.43 2.84 -7.82
CA TRP A 150 15.00 2.74 -6.48
C TRP A 150 16.10 1.67 -6.41
#